data_ec1849ce215700670bad4a32d1adc0c8
#
_entry.id   ec1849ce215700670bad4a32d1adc0c8
#
_cell.length_a   1.000
_cell.length_b   1.000
_cell.length_c   1.000
_cell.angle_alpha   90.00
_cell.angle_beta   90.00
_cell.angle_gamma   90.00
#
_symmetry.space_group_name_H-M   'P 1'
#
loop_
_entity.id
_entity.type
_entity.pdbx_description
1 polymer ?
#
loop_
_entity_poly.entity_id
_entity_poly.type
_entity_poly.pdbx_seq_one_letter_code
_entity_poly.pdbx_strand_id
1 'polypeptide(L)'
;MFLGLRTVIYHAPDLAKAKAWYTAAFGVAPYFDEPFYVGFQVGGFELGLDPDVSGVTVGNNAVAYWGVADIERAHAHLLAHGARESQPVKDVGGDIRVATVVDPFGNVVGLIQNPHFTAEA
;
A
#
# COMPACT_ATOMS: atom_id res chain seq x y z
N MET A 1 -16.83 -2.94 20.01
CA MET A 1 -15.49 -3.38 20.39
C MET A 1 -14.48 -3.04 19.30
N PHE A 2 -14.52 -3.68 18.13
CA PHE A 2 -13.64 -3.31 17.01
C PHE A 2 -14.34 -2.33 16.09
N LEU A 3 -13.61 -1.29 15.65
CA LEU A 3 -14.15 -0.23 14.81
C LEU A 3 -13.80 -0.43 13.32
N GLY A 4 -13.10 -1.53 13.00
CA GLY A 4 -12.63 -1.82 11.66
C GLY A 4 -11.15 -1.50 11.49
N LEU A 5 -10.63 -1.79 10.32
CA LEU A 5 -9.24 -1.53 10.00
C LEU A 5 -8.96 -0.02 10.00
N ARG A 6 -7.83 0.40 10.53
CA ARG A 6 -7.40 1.81 10.58
C ARG A 6 -6.13 2.06 9.82
N THR A 7 -5.08 1.28 10.11
CA THR A 7 -3.72 1.58 9.69
C THR A 7 -3.03 0.34 9.15
N VAL A 8 -2.29 0.49 8.07
CA VAL A 8 -1.26 -0.46 7.66
C VAL A 8 0.09 0.23 7.80
N ILE A 9 1.07 -0.45 8.38
CA ILE A 9 2.41 0.10 8.55
C ILE A 9 3.37 -0.67 7.65
N TYR A 10 4.06 0.08 6.78
CA TYR A 10 5.18 -0.41 6.00
C TYR A 10 6.47 0.08 6.64
N HIS A 11 7.51 -0.75 6.60
CA HIS A 11 8.80 -0.44 7.20
C HIS A 11 9.83 -0.09 6.13
N ALA A 12 10.56 0.99 6.36
CA ALA A 12 11.61 1.44 5.45
C ALA A 12 12.67 2.21 6.23
N PRO A 13 13.92 1.72 6.29
CA PRO A 13 14.95 2.37 7.10
C PRO A 13 15.29 3.79 6.64
N ASP A 14 15.18 4.08 5.34
CA ASP A 14 15.33 5.44 4.83
C ASP A 14 13.94 6.09 4.71
N LEU A 15 13.50 6.73 5.78
CA LEU A 15 12.17 7.29 5.85
C LEU A 15 11.95 8.41 4.83
N ALA A 16 12.97 9.22 4.54
CA ALA A 16 12.85 10.30 3.57
C ALA A 16 12.59 9.77 2.15
N LYS A 17 13.29 8.70 1.76
CA LYS A 17 13.06 8.04 0.47
C LYS A 17 11.68 7.40 0.40
N ALA A 18 11.26 6.73 1.48
CA ALA A 18 9.95 6.10 1.54
C ALA A 18 8.84 7.14 1.45
N LYS A 19 8.97 8.25 2.16
CA LYS A 19 8.01 9.35 2.09
C LYS A 19 7.87 9.87 0.66
N ALA A 20 8.99 10.11 -0.02
CA ALA A 20 8.98 10.59 -1.39
C ALA A 20 8.32 9.59 -2.34
N TRP A 21 8.64 8.30 -2.18
CA TRP A 21 8.11 7.26 -3.03
C TRP A 21 6.59 7.11 -2.86
N TYR A 22 6.11 7.03 -1.61
CA TYR A 22 4.68 6.85 -1.34
C TYR A 22 3.87 8.09 -1.70
N THR A 23 4.42 9.29 -1.53
CA THR A 23 3.78 10.52 -2.01
C THR A 23 3.54 10.46 -3.52
N ALA A 24 4.54 10.03 -4.29
CA ALA A 24 4.42 9.90 -5.74
C ALA A 24 3.50 8.75 -6.14
N ALA A 25 3.65 7.58 -5.49
CA ALA A 25 2.90 6.38 -5.84
C ALA A 25 1.41 6.51 -5.52
N PHE A 26 1.05 7.08 -4.37
CA PHE A 26 -0.33 7.19 -3.92
C PHE A 26 -0.97 8.55 -4.24
N GLY A 27 -0.16 9.52 -4.65
CA GLY A 27 -0.67 10.82 -5.08
C GLY A 27 -1.21 11.68 -3.96
N VAL A 28 -0.76 11.48 -2.72
CA VAL A 28 -1.18 12.25 -1.55
C VAL A 28 0.04 12.71 -0.76
N ALA A 29 -0.07 13.87 -0.11
CA ALA A 29 0.96 14.32 0.81
C ALA A 29 0.69 13.73 2.20
N PRO A 30 1.72 13.52 3.03
CA PRO A 30 1.50 13.04 4.40
C PRO A 30 0.74 14.09 5.23
N TYR A 31 -0.14 13.60 6.11
CA TYR A 31 -0.80 14.46 7.09
C TYR A 31 -0.02 14.54 8.40
N PHE A 32 0.86 13.57 8.63
CA PHE A 32 1.75 13.50 9.78
C PHE A 32 3.15 13.21 9.25
N ASP A 33 4.12 14.04 9.62
CA ASP A 33 5.47 13.97 9.02
C ASP A 33 6.50 14.31 10.07
N GLU A 34 7.01 13.29 10.75
CA GLU A 34 8.01 13.41 11.79
C GLU A 34 9.20 12.48 11.51
N PRO A 35 10.38 12.70 12.10
CA PRO A 35 11.52 11.83 11.84
C PRO A 35 11.35 10.37 12.24
N PHE A 36 10.38 10.06 13.09
CA PHE A 36 10.15 8.71 13.60
C PHE A 36 8.95 8.02 12.94
N TYR A 37 8.11 8.74 12.17
CA TYR A 37 6.93 8.16 11.57
C TYR A 37 6.31 9.14 10.55
N VAL A 38 5.91 8.60 9.41
CA VAL A 38 5.16 9.37 8.40
C VAL A 38 3.82 8.70 8.18
N GLY A 39 2.73 9.46 8.25
CA GLY A 39 1.38 8.96 8.05
C GLY A 39 0.70 9.64 6.88
N PHE A 40 0.05 8.85 6.04
CA PHE A 40 -0.78 9.31 4.92
C PHE A 40 -2.22 8.93 5.16
N GLN A 41 -3.15 9.83 4.85
CA GLN A 41 -4.56 9.47 4.81
C GLN A 41 -4.92 9.08 3.38
N VAL A 42 -5.37 7.84 3.20
CA VAL A 42 -5.71 7.29 1.88
C VAL A 42 -7.13 6.75 1.95
N GLY A 43 -8.08 7.52 1.42
CA GLY A 43 -9.48 7.11 1.38
C GLY A 43 -10.11 6.81 2.73
N GLY A 44 -9.66 7.47 3.80
CA GLY A 44 -10.16 7.25 5.15
C GLY A 44 -9.37 6.23 5.95
N PHE A 45 -8.34 5.64 5.38
CA PHE A 45 -7.43 4.69 6.03
C PHE A 45 -6.05 5.29 6.14
N GLU A 46 -5.28 4.86 7.14
CA GLU A 46 -3.92 5.35 7.30
C GLU A 46 -2.91 4.38 6.70
N LEU A 47 -2.01 4.93 5.87
CA LEU A 47 -0.78 4.29 5.48
C LEU A 47 0.34 4.90 6.30
N GLY A 48 1.01 4.10 7.13
CA GLY A 48 2.10 4.54 7.97
C GLY A 48 3.44 4.03 7.48
N LEU A 49 4.47 4.84 7.64
CA LEU A 49 5.85 4.46 7.35
C LEU A 49 6.66 4.57 8.63
N ASP A 50 7.35 3.48 8.98
CA ASP A 50 8.16 3.38 10.20
C ASP A 50 9.60 3.05 9.81
N PRO A 51 10.58 3.89 10.19
CA PRO A 51 11.98 3.64 9.86
C PRO A 51 12.64 2.61 10.78
N ASP A 52 12.03 2.29 11.92
CA ASP A 52 12.58 1.29 12.84
C ASP A 52 12.28 -0.11 12.30
N VAL A 53 13.33 -0.76 11.83
CA VAL A 53 13.23 -2.12 11.28
C VAL A 53 13.71 -3.19 12.27
N SER A 54 14.04 -2.82 13.50
CA SER A 54 14.41 -3.77 14.53
C SER A 54 13.22 -4.68 14.87
N GLY A 55 13.46 -5.98 14.95
CA GLY A 55 12.41 -6.94 15.23
C GLY A 55 11.42 -7.19 14.09
N VAL A 56 11.66 -6.61 12.91
CA VAL A 56 10.79 -6.79 11.74
C VAL A 56 11.17 -8.08 11.02
N THR A 57 10.17 -8.92 10.74
CA THR A 57 10.33 -10.09 9.88
C THR A 57 9.68 -9.78 8.54
N VAL A 58 10.47 -9.86 7.47
CA VAL A 58 9.95 -9.65 6.10
C VAL A 58 9.21 -10.89 5.64
N GLY A 59 7.98 -10.72 5.15
CA GLY A 59 7.16 -11.82 4.69
C GLY A 59 5.86 -11.32 4.04
N ASN A 60 5.01 -12.27 3.66
CA ASN A 60 3.78 -11.94 2.92
C ASN A 60 2.57 -12.76 3.38
N ASN A 61 2.60 -13.30 4.59
CA ASN A 61 1.44 -14.05 5.10
C ASN A 61 0.26 -13.12 5.45
N ALA A 62 0.50 -11.82 5.59
CA ALA A 62 -0.55 -10.81 5.66
C ALA A 62 -0.27 -9.75 4.61
N VAL A 63 -1.23 -9.47 3.74
CA VAL A 63 -1.09 -8.50 2.66
C VAL A 63 -2.22 -7.50 2.73
N ALA A 64 -1.88 -6.21 2.73
CA ALA A 64 -2.85 -5.15 2.64
C ALA A 64 -3.20 -4.91 1.16
N TYR A 65 -4.49 -4.90 0.84
CA TYR A 65 -4.97 -4.62 -0.51
C TYR A 65 -5.61 -3.24 -0.55
N TRP A 66 -5.10 -2.40 -1.44
CA TRP A 66 -5.64 -1.05 -1.65
C TRP A 66 -6.66 -1.08 -2.79
N GLY A 67 -7.84 -0.54 -2.53
CA GLY A 67 -8.89 -0.47 -3.52
C GLY A 67 -8.55 0.51 -4.64
N VAL A 68 -8.72 0.08 -5.89
CA VAL A 68 -8.48 0.90 -7.07
C VAL A 68 -9.64 0.75 -8.05
N ALA A 69 -9.90 1.80 -8.81
CA ALA A 69 -10.95 1.79 -9.83
C ALA A 69 -10.52 1.04 -11.09
N ASP A 70 -9.24 1.15 -11.46
CA ASP A 70 -8.66 0.55 -12.66
C ASP A 70 -7.33 -0.11 -12.27
N ILE A 71 -7.37 -1.41 -12.03
CA ILE A 71 -6.21 -2.14 -11.50
C ILE A 71 -5.08 -2.24 -12.52
N GLU A 72 -5.38 -2.36 -13.81
CA GLU A 72 -4.33 -2.40 -14.84
C GLU A 72 -3.52 -1.10 -14.84
N ARG A 73 -4.22 0.02 -14.75
CA ARG A 73 -3.59 1.33 -14.72
C ARG A 73 -2.80 1.54 -13.43
N ALA A 74 -3.38 1.16 -12.29
CA ALA A 74 -2.71 1.30 -10.99
C ALA A 74 -1.47 0.43 -10.91
N HIS A 75 -1.54 -0.81 -11.39
CA HIS A 75 -0.41 -1.73 -11.42
C HIS A 75 0.74 -1.18 -12.28
N ALA A 76 0.41 -0.72 -13.49
CA ALA A 76 1.40 -0.12 -14.39
C ALA A 76 2.04 1.13 -13.77
N HIS A 77 1.25 1.94 -13.07
CA HIS A 77 1.73 3.13 -12.39
C HIS A 77 2.77 2.80 -11.31
N LEU A 78 2.50 1.78 -10.49
CA LEU A 78 3.45 1.39 -9.45
C LEU A 78 4.74 0.81 -10.04
N LEU A 79 4.64 0.02 -11.10
CA LEU A 79 5.83 -0.50 -11.80
C LEU A 79 6.66 0.63 -12.40
N ALA A 80 6.01 1.64 -12.98
CA ALA A 80 6.70 2.81 -13.52
C ALA A 80 7.43 3.62 -12.45
N HIS A 81 7.00 3.54 -11.20
CA HIS A 81 7.62 4.19 -10.05
C HIS A 81 8.66 3.31 -9.34
N GLY A 82 9.06 2.20 -9.93
CA GLY A 82 10.13 1.36 -9.42
C GLY A 82 9.70 0.21 -8.52
N ALA A 83 8.40 -0.03 -8.34
CA ALA A 83 7.93 -1.24 -7.70
C ALA A 83 8.21 -2.44 -8.61
N ARG A 84 8.38 -3.61 -7.99
CA ARG A 84 8.61 -4.86 -8.72
C ARG A 84 7.33 -5.69 -8.70
N GLU A 85 6.97 -6.30 -9.82
CA GLU A 85 5.83 -7.20 -9.87
C GLU A 85 6.08 -8.42 -8.99
N SER A 86 5.10 -8.74 -8.14
CA SER A 86 5.07 -9.97 -7.35
C SER A 86 4.07 -10.95 -7.96
N GLN A 87 2.79 -10.54 -8.05
CA GLN A 87 1.77 -11.32 -8.75
C GLN A 87 1.09 -10.42 -9.77
N PRO A 88 0.94 -10.88 -11.04
CA PRO A 88 0.29 -10.09 -12.07
C PRO A 88 -1.20 -9.90 -11.77
N VAL A 89 -1.82 -8.97 -12.48
CA VAL A 89 -3.27 -8.77 -12.40
C VAL A 89 -3.96 -10.07 -12.78
N LYS A 90 -4.87 -10.53 -11.90
CA LYS A 90 -5.57 -11.79 -12.05
C LYS A 90 -7.02 -11.63 -11.63
N ASP A 91 -7.94 -12.16 -12.43
CA ASP A 91 -9.34 -12.29 -12.05
C ASP A 91 -9.48 -13.51 -11.12
N VAL A 92 -10.02 -13.27 -9.92
CA VAL A 92 -10.22 -14.32 -8.93
C VAL A 92 -11.68 -14.75 -8.83
N GLY A 93 -12.53 -14.30 -9.78
CA GLY A 93 -13.95 -14.62 -9.83
C GLY A 93 -14.80 -13.42 -9.47
N GLY A 94 -16.03 -13.35 -10.01
CA GLY A 94 -17.00 -12.31 -9.71
C GLY A 94 -16.56 -10.90 -10.13
N ASP A 95 -15.73 -10.77 -11.15
CA ASP A 95 -15.13 -9.52 -11.60
C ASP A 95 -14.19 -8.88 -10.57
N ILE A 96 -13.76 -9.64 -9.57
CA ILE A 96 -12.77 -9.20 -8.60
C ILE A 96 -11.38 -9.49 -9.14
N ARG A 97 -10.54 -8.47 -9.23
CA ARG A 97 -9.20 -8.55 -9.78
C ARG A 97 -8.19 -8.08 -8.75
N VAL A 98 -7.10 -8.81 -8.62
CA VAL A 98 -6.06 -8.55 -7.64
C VAL A 98 -4.69 -8.56 -8.29
N ALA A 99 -3.74 -7.87 -7.66
CA ALA A 99 -2.33 -7.90 -8.03
C ALA A 99 -1.50 -7.56 -6.79
N THR A 100 -0.25 -7.97 -6.78
CA THR A 100 0.69 -7.53 -5.76
C THR A 100 1.99 -7.08 -6.39
N VAL A 101 2.58 -6.07 -5.78
CA VAL A 101 3.91 -5.58 -6.12
C VAL A 101 4.76 -5.55 -4.86
N VAL A 102 6.06 -5.46 -5.03
CA VAL A 102 6.98 -5.20 -3.92
C VAL A 102 7.50 -3.78 -4.10
N ASP A 103 7.36 -2.96 -3.06
CA ASP A 103 7.87 -1.60 -3.11
C ASP A 103 9.41 -1.60 -3.10
N PRO A 104 10.08 -0.45 -3.32
CA PRO A 104 11.54 -0.40 -3.33
C PRO A 104 12.20 -0.75 -1.99
N PHE A 105 11.41 -0.90 -0.92
CA PHE A 105 11.88 -1.13 0.45
C PHE A 105 11.62 -2.56 0.93
N GLY A 106 11.02 -3.41 0.08
CA GLY A 106 10.76 -4.81 0.39
C GLY A 106 9.36 -5.11 0.93
N ASN A 107 8.45 -4.13 0.95
CA ASN A 107 7.09 -4.35 1.41
C ASN A 107 6.19 -4.84 0.28
N VAL A 108 5.32 -5.79 0.58
CA VAL A 108 4.31 -6.27 -0.37
C VAL A 108 3.11 -5.33 -0.32
N VAL A 109 2.74 -4.79 -1.47
CA VAL A 109 1.60 -3.87 -1.63
C VAL A 109 0.59 -4.55 -2.54
N GLY A 110 -0.62 -4.79 -2.02
CA GLY A 110 -1.72 -5.39 -2.78
C GLY A 110 -2.61 -4.33 -3.40
N LEU A 111 -3.12 -4.64 -4.58
CA LEU A 111 -4.14 -3.86 -5.28
C LEU A 111 -5.37 -4.74 -5.47
N ILE A 112 -6.55 -4.15 -5.32
CA ILE A 112 -7.81 -4.85 -5.54
C ILE A 112 -8.81 -3.95 -6.26
N GLN A 113 -9.41 -4.49 -7.31
CA GLN A 113 -10.55 -3.90 -7.98
C GLN A 113 -11.73 -4.81 -7.70
N ASN A 114 -12.63 -4.36 -6.82
CA ASN A 114 -13.77 -5.16 -6.38
C ASN A 114 -15.05 -4.33 -6.51
N PRO A 115 -15.91 -4.62 -7.52
CA PRO A 115 -17.12 -3.86 -7.73
C PRO A 115 -18.22 -4.16 -6.69
N HIS A 116 -18.03 -5.17 -5.84
CA HIS A 116 -19.03 -5.63 -4.89
C HIS A 116 -18.79 -5.14 -3.47
N PHE A 117 -17.67 -4.48 -3.20
CA PHE A 117 -17.32 -4.04 -1.86
C PHE A 117 -16.91 -2.57 -1.88
N THR A 118 -17.60 -1.78 -1.07
CA THR A 118 -17.29 -0.36 -0.88
C THR A 118 -17.08 -0.11 0.61
N ALA A 119 -15.95 0.49 0.94
CA ALA A 119 -15.70 0.87 2.33
C ALA A 119 -16.67 2.00 2.73
N GLU A 120 -17.25 1.89 3.91
CA GLU A 120 -18.09 2.94 4.44
C GLU A 120 -17.25 4.15 4.86
N ALA A 121 -17.76 5.33 4.53
CA ALA A 121 -17.11 6.58 4.89
C ALA A 121 -17.29 6.89 6.39
#